data_fc8c5fbce5009af3c17d5b4ce3b10934
#
_entry.id   fc8c5fbce5009af3c17d5b4ce3b10934
#
_cell.length_a   1.000
_cell.length_b   1.000
_cell.length_c   1.000
_cell.angle_alpha   90.00
_cell.angle_beta   90.00
_cell.angle_gamma   90.00
#
_symmetry.space_group_name_H-M   'P 1'
#
loop_
_entity.id
_entity.type
_entity.pdbx_description
1 polymer ?
#
loop_
_entity_poly.entity_id
_entity_poly.type
_entity_poly.pdbx_seq_one_letter_code
_entity_poly.pdbx_strand_id
1 'polypeptide(L)'
;TNLALTLALIQVLFDTGGINIKTGDFMTDMKADMGGASAVLGTLKTIASQDLPIHVIVLTPITENRINGKELVPGDIIKMLSGKTVEVLNTDAEGRLILADSLTFAKGLNPLLVIDTATLTGSAYRITGNHGAVIMGTDEKNIKALKKAGEEVYERLVELPMWEEFEETLASNVADITNLGSSEGQAVCAGFFLKKFIDYPWIHIDIAGPAFRNKEHFYIPKGGTGFGVRLLYQFFKNKFVD
;
A
#
# COMPACT_ATOMS: atom_id res chain seq x y z
N THR A 1 0.54 -25.89 -12.46
CA THR A 1 0.34 -24.54 -13.04
C THR A 1 0.92 -23.54 -12.07
N ASN A 2 2.14 -23.02 -12.41
CA ASN A 2 2.84 -22.02 -11.57
C ASN A 2 2.21 -20.64 -11.76
N LEU A 3 1.10 -20.41 -11.11
CA LEU A 3 0.44 -19.10 -11.13
C LEU A 3 0.88 -18.35 -9.88
N ALA A 4 1.80 -17.41 -10.05
CA ALA A 4 2.34 -16.63 -8.95
C ALA A 4 1.36 -15.53 -8.50
N LEU A 5 1.02 -15.53 -7.22
CA LEU A 5 0.41 -14.41 -6.56
C LEU A 5 1.55 -13.53 -6.01
N THR A 6 1.57 -12.27 -6.35
CA THR A 6 2.59 -11.36 -5.83
C THR A 6 1.98 -10.46 -4.75
N LEU A 7 2.59 -10.45 -3.59
CA LEU A 7 2.30 -9.50 -2.52
C LEU A 7 3.40 -8.43 -2.55
N ALA A 8 3.02 -7.21 -2.90
CA ALA A 8 3.92 -6.06 -2.84
C ALA A 8 3.60 -5.22 -1.59
N LEU A 9 4.60 -4.53 -1.04
CA LEU A 9 4.44 -3.71 0.16
C LEU A 9 5.53 -2.67 0.27
N ILE A 10 5.25 -1.63 1.02
CA ILE A 10 6.23 -0.61 1.38
C ILE A 10 6.81 -0.93 2.75
N GLN A 11 8.11 -0.71 2.88
CA GLN A 11 8.79 -0.64 4.15
C GLN A 11 9.63 0.63 4.21
N VAL A 12 9.03 1.71 4.68
CA VAL A 12 9.79 2.87 5.15
C VAL A 12 10.15 2.59 6.61
N LEU A 13 11.43 2.39 6.90
CA LEU A 13 11.90 2.04 8.25
C LEU A 13 11.60 3.16 9.24
N PHE A 14 11.71 4.40 8.79
CA PHE A 14 11.28 5.59 9.51
C PHE A 14 11.01 6.73 8.52
N ASP A 15 9.80 7.26 8.55
CA ASP A 15 9.36 8.34 7.67
C ASP A 15 9.31 9.67 8.42
N THR A 16 10.22 10.58 8.07
CA THR A 16 10.23 11.97 8.59
C THR A 16 9.43 12.93 7.72
N GLY A 17 9.01 12.47 6.52
CA GLY A 17 8.46 13.35 5.48
C GLY A 17 9.52 13.95 4.56
N GLY A 18 10.81 13.69 4.83
CA GLY A 18 11.90 14.36 4.10
C GLY A 18 11.91 15.87 4.32
N ILE A 19 12.17 16.64 3.28
CA ILE A 19 12.13 18.14 3.33
C ILE A 19 10.73 18.65 3.67
N ASN A 20 9.66 17.97 3.23
CA ASN A 20 8.29 18.24 3.68
C ASN A 20 8.05 17.60 5.05
N ILE A 21 8.84 18.00 6.03
CA ILE A 21 8.92 17.38 7.36
C ILE A 21 7.56 17.29 8.04
N LYS A 22 7.25 16.13 8.61
CA LYS A 22 6.04 15.94 9.42
C LYS A 22 6.05 16.85 10.64
N THR A 23 4.97 17.58 10.85
CA THR A 23 4.82 18.56 11.95
C THR A 23 4.02 17.97 13.11
N GLY A 24 4.19 18.54 14.30
CA GLY A 24 3.52 18.09 15.52
C GLY A 24 3.92 16.67 15.91
N ASP A 25 2.96 15.91 16.44
CA ASP A 25 3.21 14.55 16.96
C ASP A 25 3.17 13.44 15.89
N PHE A 26 2.94 13.81 14.60
CA PHE A 26 2.77 12.82 13.54
C PHE A 26 4.04 11.98 13.29
N MET A 27 5.23 12.51 13.56
CA MET A 27 6.48 11.78 13.37
C MET A 27 6.71 10.69 14.42
N THR A 28 6.18 10.82 15.62
CA THR A 28 6.48 9.93 16.77
C THR A 28 6.19 8.47 16.48
N ASP A 29 5.12 8.20 15.73
CA ASP A 29 4.66 6.84 15.44
C ASP A 29 5.13 6.32 14.07
N MET A 30 6.00 7.05 13.34
CA MET A 30 6.45 6.67 11.99
C MET A 30 7.38 5.45 11.94
N LYS A 31 7.80 4.90 13.07
CA LYS A 31 8.30 3.52 13.19
C LYS A 31 7.27 2.46 12.76
N ALA A 32 5.99 2.84 12.69
CA ALA A 32 4.89 1.99 12.26
C ALA A 32 4.65 2.02 10.74
N ASP A 33 5.41 2.83 9.99
CA ASP A 33 5.29 2.96 8.53
C ASP A 33 5.83 1.73 7.76
N MET A 34 6.10 0.68 8.47
CA MET A 34 6.38 -0.66 7.99
C MET A 34 5.21 -1.65 8.23
N GLY A 35 4.03 -1.12 8.54
CA GLY A 35 2.84 -1.94 8.83
C GLY A 35 2.44 -2.84 7.67
N GLY A 36 2.53 -2.36 6.43
CA GLY A 36 2.32 -3.15 5.22
C GLY A 36 3.26 -4.34 5.12
N ALA A 37 4.57 -4.10 5.31
CA ALA A 37 5.59 -5.14 5.31
C ALA A 37 5.30 -6.21 6.37
N SER A 38 4.94 -5.78 7.56
CA SER A 38 4.61 -6.69 8.66
C SER A 38 3.39 -7.57 8.35
N ALA A 39 2.36 -7.00 7.72
CA ALA A 39 1.16 -7.72 7.30
C ALA A 39 1.48 -8.83 6.30
N VAL A 40 2.27 -8.52 5.27
CA VAL A 40 2.55 -9.48 4.20
C VAL A 40 3.58 -10.52 4.62
N LEU A 41 4.63 -10.16 5.36
CA LEU A 41 5.57 -11.16 5.89
C LEU A 41 4.88 -12.08 6.90
N GLY A 42 3.97 -11.55 7.73
CA GLY A 42 3.11 -12.35 8.61
C GLY A 42 2.21 -13.30 7.84
N THR A 43 1.62 -12.83 6.73
CA THR A 43 0.81 -13.64 5.82
C THR A 43 1.64 -14.76 5.19
N LEU A 44 2.83 -14.45 4.64
CA LEU A 44 3.72 -15.44 4.05
C LEU A 44 4.09 -16.54 5.06
N LYS A 45 4.48 -16.14 6.26
CA LYS A 45 4.78 -17.09 7.35
C LYS A 45 3.58 -17.99 7.66
N THR A 46 2.37 -17.43 7.71
CA THR A 46 1.14 -18.18 8.00
C THR A 46 0.82 -19.15 6.87
N ILE A 47 0.88 -18.72 5.61
CA ILE A 47 0.67 -19.56 4.42
C ILE A 47 1.63 -20.75 4.42
N ALA A 48 2.92 -20.47 4.64
CA ALA A 48 3.94 -21.52 4.68
C ALA A 48 3.74 -22.50 5.83
N SER A 49 3.31 -22.03 7.00
CA SER A 49 3.05 -22.92 8.15
C SER A 49 1.78 -23.76 8.05
N GLN A 50 0.87 -23.41 7.14
CA GLN A 50 -0.39 -24.11 6.90
C GLN A 50 -0.39 -24.91 5.59
N ASP A 51 0.76 -25.00 4.92
CA ASP A 51 0.96 -25.73 3.67
C ASP A 51 -0.11 -25.44 2.60
N LEU A 52 -0.53 -24.16 2.47
CA LEU A 52 -1.47 -23.78 1.43
C LEU A 52 -0.90 -24.07 0.03
N PRO A 53 -1.67 -24.69 -0.87
CA PRO A 53 -1.18 -25.10 -2.20
C PRO A 53 -1.12 -23.92 -3.18
N ILE A 54 -0.42 -22.86 -2.82
CA ILE A 54 -0.30 -21.62 -3.59
C ILE A 54 1.16 -21.21 -3.77
N HIS A 55 1.46 -20.56 -4.90
CA HIS A 55 2.75 -19.93 -5.12
C HIS A 55 2.63 -18.42 -4.85
N VAL A 56 3.27 -17.95 -3.80
CA VAL A 56 3.28 -16.54 -3.38
C VAL A 56 4.70 -15.98 -3.45
N ILE A 57 4.86 -14.86 -4.11
CA ILE A 57 6.09 -14.06 -4.13
C ILE A 57 5.83 -12.80 -3.32
N VAL A 58 6.75 -12.47 -2.43
CA VAL A 58 6.68 -11.27 -1.60
C VAL A 58 7.79 -10.31 -2.01
N LEU A 59 7.42 -9.06 -2.29
CA LEU A 59 8.34 -7.96 -2.60
C LEU A 59 8.30 -6.95 -1.47
N THR A 60 9.46 -6.69 -0.85
CA THR A 60 9.60 -5.75 0.27
C THR A 60 10.67 -4.72 -0.04
N PRO A 61 10.37 -3.65 -0.79
CA PRO A 61 11.31 -2.55 -0.93
C PRO A 61 11.50 -1.87 0.42
N ILE A 62 12.75 -1.65 0.80
CA ILE A 62 13.13 -1.11 2.10
C ILE A 62 13.89 0.17 1.90
N THR A 63 13.45 1.25 2.54
CA THR A 63 14.12 2.55 2.52
C THR A 63 13.91 3.32 3.81
N GLU A 64 14.59 4.45 3.94
CA GLU A 64 14.34 5.47 4.95
C GLU A 64 14.01 6.78 4.25
N ASN A 65 13.06 7.54 4.80
CA ASN A 65 12.78 8.90 4.37
C ASN A 65 13.25 9.87 5.48
N ARG A 66 14.53 10.23 5.44
CA ARG A 66 15.18 11.09 6.43
C ARG A 66 15.84 12.28 5.77
N ILE A 67 15.92 13.41 6.49
CA ILE A 67 16.59 14.60 6.01
C ILE A 67 18.10 14.39 5.99
N ASN A 68 18.70 14.55 4.81
CA ASN A 68 20.16 14.59 4.62
C ASN A 68 20.54 15.45 3.41
N GLY A 69 21.80 15.57 3.07
CA GLY A 69 22.26 16.45 1.99
C GLY A 69 22.08 15.93 0.56
N LYS A 70 21.42 14.77 0.37
CA LYS A 70 21.22 14.13 -0.96
C LYS A 70 19.77 13.74 -1.20
N GLU A 71 18.86 14.30 -0.43
CA GLU A 71 17.45 13.95 -0.51
C GLU A 71 16.74 14.63 -1.66
N LEU A 72 15.60 14.02 -2.04
CA LEU A 72 14.67 14.64 -2.96
C LEU A 72 14.14 15.96 -2.38
N VAL A 73 13.99 16.94 -3.27
CA VAL A 73 13.35 18.22 -2.92
C VAL A 73 12.12 18.42 -3.81
N PRO A 74 11.10 19.15 -3.35
CA PRO A 74 9.97 19.50 -4.20
C PRO A 74 10.42 20.22 -5.47
N GLY A 75 9.93 19.74 -6.62
CA GLY A 75 10.34 20.18 -7.95
C GLY A 75 11.36 19.24 -8.63
N ASP A 76 11.95 18.30 -7.92
CA ASP A 76 12.79 17.26 -8.54
C ASP A 76 11.97 16.41 -9.50
N ILE A 77 12.61 16.02 -10.61
CA ILE A 77 12.05 15.06 -11.55
C ILE A 77 12.86 13.78 -11.47
N ILE A 78 12.23 12.71 -11.04
CA ILE A 78 12.87 11.41 -10.93
C ILE A 78 12.42 10.47 -12.05
N LYS A 79 13.33 9.60 -12.47
CA LYS A 79 13.03 8.53 -13.42
C LYS A 79 12.78 7.23 -12.66
N MET A 80 11.56 6.71 -12.78
CA MET A 80 11.14 5.46 -12.17
C MET A 80 11.70 4.24 -12.92
N LEU A 81 11.65 3.06 -12.29
CA LEU A 81 12.05 1.79 -12.89
C LEU A 81 11.30 1.49 -14.21
N SER A 82 10.06 1.92 -14.32
CA SER A 82 9.24 1.81 -15.54
C SER A 82 9.75 2.66 -16.72
N GLY A 83 10.66 3.59 -16.46
CA GLY A 83 11.11 4.60 -17.41
C GLY A 83 10.29 5.90 -17.38
N LYS A 84 9.12 5.91 -16.73
CA LYS A 84 8.32 7.13 -16.55
C LYS A 84 9.04 8.13 -15.66
N THR A 85 8.80 9.41 -15.93
CA THR A 85 9.27 10.52 -15.10
C THR A 85 8.17 10.98 -14.15
N VAL A 86 8.56 11.30 -12.92
CA VAL A 86 7.65 11.79 -11.88
C VAL A 86 8.20 13.09 -11.31
N GLU A 87 7.39 14.15 -11.34
CA GLU A 87 7.64 15.37 -10.61
C GLU A 87 7.30 15.17 -9.14
N VAL A 88 8.26 15.38 -8.26
CA VAL A 88 8.08 15.28 -6.80
C VAL A 88 7.55 16.61 -6.27
N LEU A 89 6.28 16.68 -5.97
CA LEU A 89 5.67 17.86 -5.36
C LEU A 89 5.70 17.83 -3.83
N ASN A 90 5.77 16.61 -3.26
CA ASN A 90 5.83 16.42 -1.82
C ASN A 90 6.69 15.19 -1.48
N THR A 91 7.74 15.41 -0.70
CA THR A 91 8.64 14.34 -0.27
C THR A 91 8.06 13.45 0.82
N ASP A 92 6.94 13.85 1.46
CA ASP A 92 6.13 13.02 2.38
C ASP A 92 5.11 12.12 1.63
N ALA A 93 5.20 12.09 0.31
CA ALA A 93 4.50 11.15 -0.57
C ALA A 93 5.49 10.18 -1.26
N GLU A 94 6.54 9.77 -0.57
CA GLU A 94 7.61 8.88 -1.02
C GLU A 94 7.13 7.43 -1.12
N GLY A 95 6.26 7.02 -0.22
CA GLY A 95 5.78 5.64 -0.13
C GLY A 95 5.21 5.14 -1.45
N ARG A 96 4.42 5.95 -2.14
CA ARG A 96 3.88 5.59 -3.46
C ARG A 96 4.95 5.49 -4.55
N LEU A 97 6.06 6.24 -4.46
CA LEU A 97 7.19 6.16 -5.39
C LEU A 97 7.86 4.79 -5.28
N ILE A 98 8.17 4.38 -4.07
CA ILE A 98 8.80 3.09 -3.77
C ILE A 98 7.89 1.93 -4.19
N LEU A 99 6.60 2.05 -3.89
CA LEU A 99 5.60 1.03 -4.24
C LEU A 99 5.46 0.90 -5.76
N ALA A 100 5.45 2.01 -6.50
CA ALA A 100 5.36 2.02 -7.96
C ALA A 100 6.53 1.27 -8.62
N ASP A 101 7.75 1.40 -8.11
CA ASP A 101 8.90 0.64 -8.61
C ASP A 101 8.77 -0.86 -8.29
N SER A 102 8.25 -1.21 -7.13
CA SER A 102 7.96 -2.61 -6.78
C SER A 102 6.88 -3.22 -7.65
N LEU A 103 5.83 -2.46 -7.95
CA LEU A 103 4.76 -2.88 -8.86
C LEU A 103 5.30 -3.04 -10.29
N THR A 104 6.18 -2.14 -10.73
CA THR A 104 6.87 -2.26 -12.02
C THR A 104 7.73 -3.53 -12.06
N PHE A 105 8.47 -3.83 -10.99
CA PHE A 105 9.27 -5.05 -10.88
C PHE A 105 8.41 -6.32 -10.92
N ALA A 106 7.26 -6.29 -10.25
CA ALA A 106 6.31 -7.41 -10.21
C ALA A 106 5.84 -7.84 -11.62
N LYS A 107 5.77 -6.92 -12.58
CA LYS A 107 5.42 -7.22 -13.97
C LYS A 107 6.31 -8.30 -14.59
N GLY A 108 7.61 -8.27 -14.30
CA GLY A 108 8.57 -9.27 -14.79
C GLY A 108 8.33 -10.68 -14.24
N LEU A 109 7.52 -10.82 -13.19
CA LEU A 109 7.17 -12.10 -12.57
C LEU A 109 5.90 -12.73 -13.18
N ASN A 110 5.22 -12.05 -14.11
CA ASN A 110 3.97 -12.48 -14.73
C ASN A 110 2.90 -12.90 -13.70
N PRO A 111 2.51 -12.02 -12.77
CA PRO A 111 1.62 -12.37 -11.69
C PRO A 111 0.20 -12.57 -12.19
N LEU A 112 -0.53 -13.52 -11.58
CA LEU A 112 -1.99 -13.63 -11.75
C LEU A 112 -2.76 -12.50 -11.11
N LEU A 113 -2.26 -12.05 -9.98
CA LEU A 113 -2.83 -11.01 -9.16
C LEU A 113 -1.72 -10.42 -8.32
N VAL A 114 -1.65 -9.12 -8.25
CA VAL A 114 -0.83 -8.41 -7.26
C VAL A 114 -1.75 -7.76 -6.23
N ILE A 115 -1.48 -8.03 -4.97
CA ILE A 115 -2.11 -7.30 -3.86
C ILE A 115 -1.00 -6.53 -3.16
N ASP A 116 -1.09 -5.23 -3.15
CA ASP A 116 -0.20 -4.43 -2.33
C ASP A 116 -0.91 -3.92 -1.07
N THR A 117 -0.15 -3.83 0.00
CA THR A 117 -0.66 -3.41 1.32
C THR A 117 0.31 -2.41 1.92
N ALA A 118 -0.17 -1.23 2.23
CA ALA A 118 0.69 -0.14 2.71
C ALA A 118 0.00 0.74 3.76
N THR A 119 0.78 1.37 4.62
CA THR A 119 0.36 2.48 5.48
C THR A 119 0.52 3.79 4.70
N LEU A 120 -0.24 3.91 3.58
CA LEU A 120 0.11 4.84 2.52
C LEU A 120 -0.38 6.27 2.75
N THR A 121 -1.63 6.44 3.23
CA THR A 121 -2.23 7.78 3.28
C THR A 121 -2.91 8.09 4.60
N GLY A 122 -2.67 9.28 5.12
CA GLY A 122 -3.44 9.81 6.25
C GLY A 122 -4.93 10.01 5.90
N SER A 123 -5.28 10.09 4.60
CA SER A 123 -6.68 10.20 4.20
C SER A 123 -7.43 8.88 4.33
N ALA A 124 -6.80 7.73 4.12
CA ALA A 124 -7.39 6.43 4.42
C ALA A 124 -7.72 6.30 5.92
N TYR A 125 -6.81 6.74 6.80
CA TYR A 125 -7.09 6.80 8.23
C TYR A 125 -8.31 7.67 8.56
N ARG A 126 -8.48 8.81 7.88
CA ARG A 126 -9.63 9.71 8.11
C ARG A 126 -10.97 9.09 7.69
N ILE A 127 -10.96 8.14 6.75
CA ILE A 127 -12.16 7.44 6.28
C ILE A 127 -12.61 6.36 7.26
N THR A 128 -11.69 5.51 7.71
CA THR A 128 -12.02 4.30 8.46
C THR A 128 -11.57 4.34 9.94
N GLY A 129 -10.75 5.31 10.31
CA GLY A 129 -10.08 5.32 11.61
C GLY A 129 -9.29 4.04 11.81
N ASN A 130 -9.31 3.51 13.03
CA ASN A 130 -8.66 2.24 13.37
C ASN A 130 -9.57 1.01 13.19
N HIS A 131 -10.72 1.17 12.50
CA HIS A 131 -11.77 0.14 12.46
C HIS A 131 -11.81 -0.66 11.15
N GLY A 132 -11.02 -0.29 10.17
CA GLY A 132 -10.92 -0.94 8.87
C GLY A 132 -9.86 -0.29 8.00
N ALA A 133 -9.66 -0.83 6.81
CA ALA A 133 -8.77 -0.27 5.79
C ALA A 133 -9.58 0.14 4.56
N VAL A 134 -8.97 0.90 3.65
CA VAL A 134 -9.57 1.16 2.34
C VAL A 134 -8.99 0.21 1.31
N ILE A 135 -9.79 -0.15 0.32
CA ILE A 135 -9.42 -1.03 -0.80
C ILE A 135 -9.81 -0.40 -2.12
N MET A 136 -8.97 -0.55 -3.12
CA MET A 136 -9.25 -0.17 -4.51
C MET A 136 -8.42 -1.03 -5.46
N GLY A 137 -8.73 -1.03 -6.75
CA GLY A 137 -7.96 -1.81 -7.71
C GLY A 137 -8.67 -2.04 -9.03
N THR A 138 -8.11 -2.93 -9.84
CA THR A 138 -8.59 -3.25 -11.19
C THR A 138 -9.33 -4.60 -11.27
N ASP A 139 -9.38 -5.37 -10.18
CA ASP A 139 -9.98 -6.71 -10.13
C ASP A 139 -11.18 -6.74 -9.15
N GLU A 140 -12.34 -6.35 -9.65
CA GLU A 140 -13.58 -6.31 -8.86
C GLU A 140 -13.94 -7.65 -8.20
N LYS A 141 -13.67 -8.78 -8.89
CA LYS A 141 -13.98 -10.11 -8.37
C LYS A 141 -13.19 -10.39 -7.09
N ASN A 142 -11.89 -10.12 -7.14
CA ASN A 142 -11.03 -10.35 -5.99
C ASN A 142 -11.22 -9.26 -4.90
N ILE A 143 -11.57 -8.02 -5.26
CA ILE A 143 -11.99 -7.01 -4.27
C ILE A 143 -13.20 -7.49 -3.46
N LYS A 144 -14.25 -8.00 -4.12
CA LYS A 144 -15.44 -8.56 -3.45
C LYS A 144 -15.07 -9.74 -2.54
N ALA A 145 -14.16 -10.62 -3.01
CA ALA A 145 -13.69 -11.76 -2.21
C ALA A 145 -12.88 -11.32 -0.98
N LEU A 146 -12.00 -10.30 -1.12
CA LEU A 146 -11.25 -9.72 0.00
C LEU A 146 -12.18 -9.05 1.02
N LYS A 147 -13.17 -8.30 0.57
CA LYS A 147 -14.18 -7.69 1.47
C LYS A 147 -14.93 -8.75 2.26
N LYS A 148 -15.34 -9.85 1.61
CA LYS A 148 -15.98 -10.99 2.29
C LYS A 148 -15.05 -11.62 3.33
N ALA A 149 -13.81 -11.92 2.96
CA ALA A 149 -12.81 -12.46 3.89
C ALA A 149 -12.56 -11.49 5.07
N GLY A 150 -12.55 -10.19 4.81
CA GLY A 150 -12.41 -9.15 5.85
C GLY A 150 -13.55 -9.16 6.87
N GLU A 151 -14.79 -9.37 6.45
CA GLU A 151 -15.94 -9.53 7.36
C GLU A 151 -15.80 -10.80 8.22
N GLU A 152 -15.36 -11.91 7.63
CA GLU A 152 -15.20 -13.20 8.32
C GLU A 152 -14.17 -13.14 9.48
N VAL A 153 -13.10 -12.33 9.32
CA VAL A 153 -12.01 -12.22 10.31
C VAL A 153 -12.01 -10.89 11.06
N TYR A 154 -13.02 -10.04 10.83
CA TYR A 154 -13.13 -8.71 11.44
C TYR A 154 -11.96 -7.77 11.09
N GLU A 155 -11.41 -7.89 9.88
CA GLU A 155 -10.46 -6.96 9.26
C GLU A 155 -11.11 -6.32 8.02
N ARG A 156 -12.07 -5.43 8.28
CA ARG A 156 -13.03 -4.91 7.30
C ARG A 156 -12.42 -3.93 6.31
N LEU A 157 -12.99 -3.91 5.10
CA LEU A 157 -12.53 -3.09 3.99
C LEU A 157 -13.63 -2.20 3.45
N VAL A 158 -13.31 -0.93 3.22
CA VAL A 158 -14.16 0.05 2.54
C VAL A 158 -13.60 0.28 1.15
N GLU A 159 -14.40 -0.03 0.14
CA GLU A 159 -14.00 0.16 -1.26
C GLU A 159 -14.14 1.62 -1.67
N LEU A 160 -13.07 2.18 -2.25
CA LEU A 160 -13.06 3.52 -2.81
C LEU A 160 -13.24 3.49 -4.34
N PRO A 161 -13.95 4.47 -4.90
CA PRO A 161 -14.18 4.53 -6.34
C PRO A 161 -12.90 4.89 -7.09
N MET A 162 -12.67 4.25 -8.24
CA MET A 162 -11.58 4.59 -9.16
C MET A 162 -12.15 5.39 -10.36
N TRP A 163 -12.64 6.61 -10.10
CA TRP A 163 -13.18 7.51 -11.14
C TRP A 163 -12.05 8.26 -11.83
N GLU A 164 -12.11 8.35 -13.16
CA GLU A 164 -11.02 8.89 -14.00
C GLU A 164 -10.70 10.36 -13.71
N GLU A 165 -11.65 11.14 -13.18
CA GLU A 165 -11.47 12.53 -12.80
C GLU A 165 -10.34 12.71 -11.76
N PHE A 166 -10.09 11.72 -10.92
CA PHE A 166 -8.96 11.75 -9.98
C PHE A 166 -7.61 11.55 -10.68
N GLU A 167 -7.59 10.85 -11.80
CA GLU A 167 -6.37 10.65 -12.60
C GLU A 167 -5.83 11.95 -13.19
N GLU A 168 -6.73 12.83 -13.63
CA GLU A 168 -6.37 14.14 -14.20
C GLU A 168 -5.60 15.02 -13.21
N THR A 169 -5.82 14.82 -11.91
CA THR A 169 -5.13 15.58 -10.86
C THR A 169 -3.64 15.26 -10.74
N LEU A 170 -3.17 14.20 -11.40
CA LEU A 170 -1.77 13.79 -11.41
C LEU A 170 -0.98 14.37 -12.59
N ALA A 171 -1.56 15.25 -13.40
CA ALA A 171 -0.88 15.86 -14.54
C ALA A 171 0.31 16.72 -14.10
N SER A 172 1.41 16.65 -14.84
CA SER A 172 2.58 17.51 -14.71
C SER A 172 2.83 18.26 -16.00
N ASN A 173 3.43 19.45 -15.91
CA ASN A 173 3.87 20.24 -17.06
C ASN A 173 5.32 19.90 -17.46
N VAL A 174 6.07 19.16 -16.63
CA VAL A 174 7.52 18.95 -16.78
C VAL A 174 7.93 17.47 -16.69
N ALA A 175 6.99 16.59 -16.30
CA ALA A 175 7.19 15.16 -16.20
C ALA A 175 5.96 14.41 -16.74
N ASP A 176 5.99 13.07 -16.78
CA ASP A 176 4.83 12.28 -17.20
C ASP A 176 3.68 12.40 -16.21
N ILE A 177 3.98 12.45 -14.90
CA ILE A 177 3.00 12.61 -13.81
C ILE A 177 3.65 13.30 -12.61
N THR A 178 2.82 13.71 -11.62
CA THR A 178 3.27 14.15 -10.29
C THR A 178 3.07 13.05 -9.24
N ASN A 179 3.84 13.12 -8.14
CA ASN A 179 3.63 12.20 -7.01
C ASN A 179 2.49 12.61 -6.07
N LEU A 180 1.89 13.78 -6.28
CA LEU A 180 0.82 14.30 -5.43
C LEU A 180 -0.34 14.79 -6.32
N GLY A 181 -1.52 14.21 -6.15
CA GLY A 181 -2.74 14.69 -6.78
C GLY A 181 -3.46 15.74 -5.92
N SER A 182 -4.74 15.95 -6.19
CA SER A 182 -5.61 16.85 -5.43
C SER A 182 -5.63 16.54 -3.93
N SER A 183 -5.92 17.56 -3.11
CA SER A 183 -6.18 17.40 -1.67
C SER A 183 -7.47 16.61 -1.40
N GLU A 184 -8.44 16.71 -2.30
CA GLU A 184 -9.67 15.94 -2.28
C GLU A 184 -9.39 14.51 -2.79
N GLY A 185 -9.90 13.52 -2.07
CA GLY A 185 -9.74 12.12 -2.46
C GLY A 185 -8.29 11.61 -2.49
N GLN A 186 -7.40 12.12 -1.65
CA GLN A 186 -5.97 11.79 -1.64
C GLN A 186 -5.66 10.28 -1.69
N ALA A 187 -6.47 9.44 -1.01
CA ALA A 187 -6.28 7.99 -1.07
C ALA A 187 -6.56 7.45 -2.47
N VAL A 188 -7.58 7.97 -3.15
CA VAL A 188 -7.91 7.60 -4.53
C VAL A 188 -6.84 8.08 -5.50
N CYS A 189 -6.36 9.34 -5.34
CA CYS A 189 -5.25 9.86 -6.15
C CYS A 189 -3.99 9.01 -5.99
N ALA A 190 -3.68 8.53 -4.76
CA ALA A 190 -2.57 7.61 -4.54
C ALA A 190 -2.77 6.28 -5.29
N GLY A 191 -3.99 5.74 -5.28
CA GLY A 191 -4.34 4.55 -6.06
C GLY A 191 -4.17 4.76 -7.57
N PHE A 192 -4.61 5.91 -8.10
CA PHE A 192 -4.40 6.25 -9.51
C PHE A 192 -2.92 6.42 -9.86
N PHE A 193 -2.12 7.01 -8.97
CA PHE A 193 -0.67 7.06 -9.16
C PHE A 193 -0.10 5.66 -9.33
N LEU A 194 -0.44 4.71 -8.45
CA LEU A 194 0.03 3.32 -8.53
C LEU A 194 -0.46 2.62 -9.80
N LYS A 195 -1.72 2.84 -10.19
CA LYS A 195 -2.32 2.29 -11.42
C LYS A 195 -1.52 2.62 -12.68
N LYS A 196 -0.80 3.75 -12.72
CA LYS A 196 0.05 4.14 -13.85
C LYS A 196 1.25 3.19 -14.11
N PHE A 197 1.57 2.33 -13.15
CA PHE A 197 2.75 1.46 -13.17
C PHE A 197 2.41 -0.02 -13.35
N ILE A 198 1.12 -0.37 -13.51
CA ILE A 198 0.65 -1.75 -13.63
C ILE A 198 -0.06 -2.00 -14.97
N ASP A 199 -0.04 -3.25 -15.44
CA ASP A 199 -0.78 -3.74 -16.61
C ASP A 199 -1.31 -5.18 -16.38
N TYR A 200 -1.52 -5.54 -15.12
CA TYR A 200 -1.98 -6.84 -14.63
C TYR A 200 -3.09 -6.65 -13.58
N PRO A 201 -3.85 -7.71 -13.20
CA PRO A 201 -4.83 -7.62 -12.12
C PRO A 201 -4.18 -7.18 -10.82
N TRP A 202 -4.71 -6.10 -10.23
CA TRP A 202 -4.10 -5.43 -9.09
C TRP A 202 -5.13 -4.94 -8.08
N ILE A 203 -4.74 -5.00 -6.80
CA ILE A 203 -5.52 -4.51 -5.67
C ILE A 203 -4.57 -3.81 -4.69
N HIS A 204 -4.95 -2.62 -4.28
CA HIS A 204 -4.30 -1.84 -3.22
C HIS A 204 -5.14 -1.86 -1.95
N ILE A 205 -4.49 -2.10 -0.81
CA ILE A 205 -5.10 -2.03 0.52
C ILE A 205 -4.31 -1.02 1.36
N ASP A 206 -4.91 0.14 1.60
CA ASP A 206 -4.29 1.15 2.48
C ASP A 206 -4.72 0.90 3.92
N ILE A 207 -3.76 0.42 4.72
CA ILE A 207 -3.93 0.06 6.13
C ILE A 207 -3.43 1.12 7.10
N ALA A 208 -3.21 2.37 6.65
CA ALA A 208 -2.72 3.46 7.51
C ALA A 208 -3.56 3.64 8.78
N GLY A 209 -4.86 3.33 8.71
CA GLY A 209 -5.76 3.39 9.86
C GLY A 209 -5.52 2.29 10.88
N PRO A 210 -5.74 1.03 10.53
CA PRO A 210 -5.77 -0.07 11.49
C PRO A 210 -4.39 -0.67 11.83
N ALA A 211 -3.32 -0.30 11.13
CA ALA A 211 -2.01 -0.93 11.30
C ALA A 211 -1.36 -0.67 12.67
N PHE A 212 -1.69 0.45 13.33
CA PHE A 212 -1.11 0.83 14.61
C PHE A 212 -2.13 1.42 15.56
N ARG A 213 -1.98 1.16 16.87
CA ARG A 213 -2.86 1.67 17.91
C ARG A 213 -2.08 2.20 19.10
N ASN A 214 -2.51 3.36 19.61
CA ASN A 214 -1.95 3.96 20.81
C ASN A 214 -2.51 3.36 22.12
N LYS A 215 -3.58 2.57 22.01
CA LYS A 215 -4.24 1.88 23.14
C LYS A 215 -4.69 0.49 22.70
N GLU A 216 -4.69 -0.45 23.63
CA GLU A 216 -5.29 -1.77 23.44
C GLU A 216 -6.79 -1.68 23.14
N HIS A 217 -7.32 -2.63 22.39
CA HIS A 217 -8.74 -2.71 22.08
C HIS A 217 -9.15 -4.19 21.93
N PHE A 218 -9.88 -4.72 22.90
CA PHE A 218 -10.19 -6.14 23.00
C PHE A 218 -8.91 -7.00 22.95
N TYR A 219 -8.79 -7.86 21.91
CA TYR A 219 -7.63 -8.72 21.69
C TYR A 219 -6.49 -8.06 20.91
N ILE A 220 -6.71 -6.83 20.44
CA ILE A 220 -5.69 -6.09 19.65
C ILE A 220 -4.78 -5.32 20.61
N PRO A 221 -3.47 -5.59 20.66
CA PRO A 221 -2.57 -4.91 21.55
C PRO A 221 -2.32 -3.45 21.16
N LYS A 222 -1.77 -2.69 22.09
CA LYS A 222 -1.14 -1.41 21.79
C LYS A 222 0.09 -1.64 20.90
N GLY A 223 0.31 -0.78 19.92
CA GLY A 223 1.39 -0.89 18.94
C GLY A 223 0.94 -1.42 17.59
N GLY A 224 1.79 -2.16 16.91
CA GLY A 224 1.45 -2.82 15.64
C GLY A 224 0.37 -3.89 15.85
N THR A 225 -0.67 -3.84 15.02
CA THR A 225 -1.87 -4.68 15.22
C THR A 225 -1.82 -6.00 14.48
N GLY A 226 -0.95 -6.12 13.47
CA GLY A 226 -0.93 -7.24 12.53
C GLY A 226 -2.13 -7.26 11.58
N PHE A 227 -2.85 -6.14 11.44
CA PHE A 227 -3.94 -6.01 10.46
C PHE A 227 -3.44 -6.37 9.06
N GLY A 228 -4.24 -7.13 8.34
CA GLY A 228 -3.93 -7.66 7.01
C GLY A 228 -3.49 -9.13 7.02
N VAL A 229 -2.87 -9.62 8.08
CA VAL A 229 -2.41 -11.04 8.14
C VAL A 229 -3.58 -12.01 8.07
N ARG A 230 -4.59 -11.82 8.92
CA ARG A 230 -5.78 -12.67 8.93
C ARG A 230 -6.62 -12.51 7.69
N LEU A 231 -6.78 -11.28 7.23
CA LEU A 231 -7.49 -10.93 6.01
C LEU A 231 -6.93 -11.67 4.79
N LEU A 232 -5.63 -11.50 4.53
CA LEU A 232 -4.98 -12.10 3.37
C LEU A 232 -4.95 -13.63 3.47
N TYR A 233 -4.65 -14.17 4.65
CA TYR A 233 -4.70 -15.62 4.87
C TYR A 233 -6.10 -16.18 4.61
N GLN A 234 -7.15 -15.55 5.14
CA GLN A 234 -8.53 -15.99 4.93
C GLN A 234 -8.95 -15.89 3.46
N PHE A 235 -8.55 -14.83 2.78
CA PHE A 235 -8.79 -14.69 1.35
C PHE A 235 -8.14 -15.83 0.54
N PHE A 236 -6.88 -16.16 0.83
CA PHE A 236 -6.20 -17.24 0.13
C PHE A 236 -6.81 -18.61 0.45
N LYS A 237 -7.15 -18.84 1.70
CA LYS A 237 -7.83 -20.06 2.11
C LYS A 237 -9.15 -20.24 1.37
N ASN A 238 -10.03 -19.25 1.39
CA ASN A 238 -11.33 -19.31 0.69
C ASN A 238 -11.19 -19.50 -0.84
N LYS A 239 -10.08 -19.02 -1.40
CA LYS A 239 -9.89 -19.04 -2.86
C LYS A 239 -9.27 -20.34 -3.39
N PHE A 240 -8.44 -21.00 -2.59
CA PHE A 240 -7.58 -22.10 -3.05
C PHE A 240 -7.76 -23.40 -2.27
N VAL A 241 -8.48 -23.40 -1.16
CA VAL A 241 -8.68 -24.59 -0.32
C VAL A 241 -10.16 -24.95 -0.19
N ASP A 242 -11.05 -23.98 -0.08
CA ASP A 242 -12.51 -24.14 0.01
C ASP A 242 -13.17 -23.98 -1.38
#